data_5afe0ffdd71b616578c56bb55a4dd11a
#
_entry.id   5afe0ffdd71b616578c56bb55a4dd11a
#
_cell.length_a   1.000
_cell.length_b   1.000
_cell.length_c   1.000
_cell.angle_alpha   90.00
_cell.angle_beta   90.00
_cell.angle_gamma   90.00
#
_symmetry.space_group_name_H-M   'P 1'
#
loop_
_entity.id
_entity.type
_entity.pdbx_description
1 polymer ?
#
loop_
_entity_poly.entity_id
_entity_poly.type
_entity_poly.pdbx_seq_one_letter_code
_entity_poly.pdbx_strand_id
1 'polypeptide(L)'
;MLFDLDLQLFPYPLPGNDQASAWTQIRRMNPDWIISWSLSNMHVIASREMKRNGIPIEKYVSVNWLNEVDIKNIGPADAKGLKRGTNVAGGSNQPLIQEIIKELYDKGKGNGDRKNLDDVYYNTGLAIWSIATEGARLAIKKDGWPLTPQKIKDGLESIKDYDANGFMAPVTVTAQDHGGGGKTRIEMWDGEKWVPQTDWSAAFKDEVWSVVKTQSADYAKAESQK
;
A
#
# COMPACT_ATOMS: atom_id res chain seq x y z
N MET A 1 15.41 20.00 -4.69
CA MET A 1 15.03 18.67 -4.21
C MET A 1 15.21 18.64 -2.70
N LEU A 2 14.31 18.05 -1.94
CA LEU A 2 14.41 17.97 -0.44
C LEU A 2 15.64 17.14 0.01
N PHE A 3 16.07 16.21 -0.84
CA PHE A 3 17.22 15.34 -0.62
C PHE A 3 18.10 15.38 -1.86
N ASP A 4 19.41 15.33 -1.68
CA ASP A 4 20.39 15.30 -2.79
C ASP A 4 20.43 13.87 -3.40
N LEU A 5 19.33 13.49 -4.04
CA LEU A 5 19.18 12.21 -4.73
C LEU A 5 19.23 12.43 -6.23
N ASP A 6 20.04 11.64 -6.92
CA ASP A 6 20.01 11.57 -8.39
C ASP A 6 18.77 10.75 -8.83
N LEU A 7 17.64 11.45 -8.97
CA LEU A 7 16.36 10.87 -9.36
C LEU A 7 16.09 11.07 -10.84
N GLN A 8 15.97 9.96 -11.56
CA GLN A 8 15.59 9.95 -12.97
C GLN A 8 14.20 9.35 -13.14
N LEU A 9 13.35 9.99 -13.96
CA LEU A 9 11.96 9.58 -14.18
C LEU A 9 11.79 8.93 -15.55
N PHE A 10 11.15 7.77 -15.59
CA PHE A 10 10.84 7.01 -16.80
C PHE A 10 9.33 6.79 -16.91
N PRO A 11 8.56 7.81 -17.36
CA PRO A 11 7.13 7.63 -17.55
C PRO A 11 6.85 6.76 -18.78
N TYR A 12 5.85 5.89 -18.66
CA TYR A 12 5.29 5.15 -19.79
C TYR A 12 3.74 5.20 -19.71
N PRO A 13 3.08 5.30 -20.91
CA PRO A 13 1.62 5.48 -20.95
C PRO A 13 0.89 4.22 -20.51
N LEU A 14 -0.31 4.39 -19.96
CA LEU A 14 -1.23 3.28 -19.71
C LEU A 14 -1.64 2.61 -21.03
N PRO A 15 -1.78 1.28 -21.07
CA PRO A 15 -1.78 0.32 -19.96
C PRO A 15 -0.38 -0.19 -19.56
N GLY A 16 0.70 0.48 -19.93
CA GLY A 16 2.06 0.14 -19.53
C GLY A 16 2.66 -1.09 -20.21
N ASN A 17 2.19 -1.44 -21.40
CA ASN A 17 2.68 -2.60 -22.15
C ASN A 17 4.01 -2.31 -22.87
N ASP A 18 4.27 -1.05 -23.22
CA ASP A 18 5.50 -0.63 -23.90
C ASP A 18 6.50 -0.03 -22.90
N GLN A 19 7.36 -0.88 -22.37
CA GLN A 19 8.38 -0.51 -21.38
C GLN A 19 9.82 -0.73 -21.89
N ALA A 20 10.02 -1.37 -23.03
CA ALA A 20 11.34 -1.84 -23.45
C ALA A 20 12.38 -0.71 -23.58
N SER A 21 11.98 0.45 -24.11
CA SER A 21 12.86 1.62 -24.25
C SER A 21 13.30 2.16 -22.88
N ALA A 22 12.38 2.27 -21.92
CA ALA A 22 12.68 2.71 -20.57
C ALA A 22 13.70 1.77 -19.89
N TRP A 23 13.47 0.47 -19.95
CA TRP A 23 14.35 -0.52 -19.33
C TRP A 23 15.74 -0.57 -19.96
N THR A 24 15.87 -0.31 -21.28
CA THR A 24 17.18 -0.17 -21.93
C THR A 24 17.95 1.04 -21.38
N GLN A 25 17.27 2.16 -21.11
CA GLN A 25 17.88 3.34 -20.52
C GLN A 25 18.25 3.10 -19.05
N ILE A 26 17.36 2.52 -18.24
CA ILE A 26 17.60 2.14 -16.83
C ILE A 26 18.84 1.24 -16.74
N ARG A 27 18.98 0.24 -17.63
CA ARG A 27 20.18 -0.59 -17.67
C ARG A 27 21.47 0.22 -17.85
N ARG A 28 21.47 1.19 -18.77
CA ARG A 28 22.66 2.04 -19.05
C ARG A 28 23.05 2.90 -17.86
N MET A 29 22.05 3.35 -17.11
CA MET A 29 22.25 4.19 -15.92
C MET A 29 22.72 3.38 -14.72
N ASN A 30 22.41 2.06 -14.67
CA ASN A 30 22.75 1.16 -13.58
C ASN A 30 22.38 1.74 -12.18
N PRO A 31 21.14 2.11 -11.92
CA PRO A 31 20.75 2.72 -10.66
C PRO A 31 20.92 1.76 -9.49
N ASP A 32 21.07 2.29 -8.27
CA ASP A 32 21.08 1.50 -7.04
C ASP A 32 19.69 0.90 -6.76
N TRP A 33 18.63 1.69 -6.97
CA TRP A 33 17.25 1.31 -6.75
C TRP A 33 16.35 1.73 -7.90
N ILE A 34 15.29 0.94 -8.12
CA ILE A 34 14.23 1.22 -9.09
C ILE A 34 12.92 1.27 -8.30
N ILE A 35 12.38 2.45 -8.12
CA ILE A 35 11.10 2.65 -7.43
C ILE A 35 10.01 2.70 -8.49
N SER A 36 9.06 1.77 -8.39
CA SER A 36 7.98 1.63 -9.37
C SER A 36 6.63 2.02 -8.79
N TRP A 37 5.96 2.94 -9.46
CA TRP A 37 4.57 3.29 -9.19
C TRP A 37 3.68 2.69 -10.27
N SER A 38 3.59 1.37 -10.28
CA SER A 38 2.94 0.57 -11.31
C SER A 38 1.78 -0.24 -10.74
N LEU A 39 0.95 -0.78 -11.60
CA LEU A 39 -0.16 -1.67 -11.24
C LEU A 39 -0.23 -2.90 -12.12
N SER A 40 -0.68 -4.02 -11.53
CA SER A 40 -1.06 -5.23 -12.25
C SER A 40 0.00 -5.68 -13.26
N ASN A 41 -0.40 -5.97 -14.49
CA ASN A 41 0.47 -6.49 -15.55
C ASN A 41 1.74 -5.65 -15.82
N MET A 42 1.78 -4.38 -15.43
CA MET A 42 2.99 -3.55 -15.55
C MET A 42 4.17 -4.14 -14.77
N HIS A 43 3.93 -4.73 -13.60
CA HIS A 43 4.96 -5.40 -12.79
C HIS A 43 5.49 -6.66 -13.48
N VAL A 44 4.59 -7.40 -14.13
CA VAL A 44 4.95 -8.61 -14.90
C VAL A 44 5.84 -8.25 -16.08
N ILE A 45 5.50 -7.17 -16.80
CA ILE A 45 6.32 -6.66 -17.92
C ILE A 45 7.66 -6.14 -17.41
N ALA A 46 7.65 -5.34 -16.34
CA ALA A 46 8.86 -4.82 -15.70
C ALA A 46 9.82 -5.95 -15.32
N SER A 47 9.34 -6.99 -14.66
CA SER A 47 10.16 -8.15 -14.28
C SER A 47 10.78 -8.85 -15.50
N ARG A 48 10.01 -9.04 -16.58
CA ARG A 48 10.52 -9.63 -17.84
C ARG A 48 11.59 -8.75 -18.48
N GLU A 49 11.39 -7.44 -18.52
CA GLU A 49 12.36 -6.50 -19.07
C GLU A 49 13.61 -6.40 -18.19
N MET A 50 13.49 -6.46 -16.87
CA MET A 50 14.64 -6.54 -15.97
C MET A 50 15.47 -7.79 -16.26
N LYS A 51 14.85 -8.96 -16.34
CA LYS A 51 15.51 -10.22 -16.69
C LYS A 51 16.21 -10.14 -18.06
N ARG A 52 15.52 -9.58 -19.08
CA ARG A 52 16.05 -9.39 -20.42
C ARG A 52 17.26 -8.45 -20.47
N ASN A 53 17.27 -7.43 -19.63
CA ASN A 53 18.34 -6.44 -19.55
C ASN A 53 19.44 -6.80 -18.54
N GLY A 54 19.35 -7.94 -17.84
CA GLY A 54 20.31 -8.37 -16.82
C GLY A 54 20.32 -7.47 -15.58
N ILE A 55 19.18 -6.85 -15.25
CA ILE A 55 19.01 -6.01 -14.05
C ILE A 55 18.55 -6.90 -12.91
N PRO A 56 19.27 -6.92 -11.76
CA PRO A 56 18.90 -7.71 -10.61
C PRO A 56 17.51 -7.32 -10.07
N ILE A 57 16.66 -8.34 -9.84
CA ILE A 57 15.27 -8.11 -9.40
C ILE A 57 15.20 -7.47 -8.01
N GLU A 58 16.22 -7.67 -7.19
CA GLU A 58 16.35 -7.14 -5.84
C GLU A 58 16.43 -5.60 -5.79
N LYS A 59 16.80 -4.97 -6.92
CA LYS A 59 16.80 -3.50 -7.05
C LYS A 59 15.39 -2.90 -7.13
N TYR A 60 14.36 -3.73 -7.40
CA TYR A 60 13.00 -3.27 -7.63
C TYR A 60 12.22 -3.15 -6.33
N VAL A 61 11.64 -1.98 -6.13
CA VAL A 61 10.71 -1.69 -5.02
C VAL A 61 9.44 -1.09 -5.60
N SER A 62 8.31 -1.70 -5.33
CA SER A 62 6.99 -1.20 -5.72
C SER A 62 6.18 -0.72 -4.52
N VAL A 63 4.99 -0.21 -4.79
CA VAL A 63 3.94 0.02 -3.80
C VAL A 63 3.12 -1.26 -3.59
N ASN A 64 2.17 -1.27 -2.66
CA ASN A 64 1.32 -2.42 -2.35
C ASN A 64 0.40 -2.88 -3.51
N TRP A 65 0.45 -2.22 -4.65
CA TRP A 65 -0.23 -2.67 -5.88
C TRP A 65 0.51 -3.82 -6.59
N LEU A 66 1.73 -4.13 -6.18
CA LEU A 66 2.38 -5.40 -6.52
C LEU A 66 1.77 -6.50 -5.64
N ASN A 67 0.89 -7.30 -6.21
CA ASN A 67 0.05 -8.27 -5.51
C ASN A 67 0.43 -9.73 -5.79
N GLU A 68 -0.26 -10.64 -5.15
CA GLU A 68 -0.02 -12.09 -5.24
C GLU A 68 -0.33 -12.66 -6.64
N VAL A 69 -1.26 -12.05 -7.38
CA VAL A 69 -1.55 -12.42 -8.78
C VAL A 69 -0.39 -12.03 -9.69
N ASP A 70 0.22 -10.87 -9.45
CA ASP A 70 1.41 -10.44 -10.21
C ASP A 70 2.58 -11.39 -9.95
N ILE A 71 2.82 -11.77 -8.69
CA ILE A 71 3.84 -12.77 -8.32
C ILE A 71 3.61 -14.09 -9.06
N LYS A 72 2.36 -14.57 -9.10
CA LYS A 72 2.01 -15.79 -9.83
C LYS A 72 2.30 -15.67 -11.34
N ASN A 73 2.00 -14.50 -11.95
CA ASN A 73 2.20 -14.25 -13.38
C ASN A 73 3.69 -14.02 -13.75
N ILE A 74 4.50 -13.53 -12.82
CA ILE A 74 5.96 -13.42 -12.96
C ILE A 74 6.57 -14.82 -12.85
N GLY A 75 6.04 -15.64 -11.98
CA GLY A 75 6.57 -16.90 -11.49
C GLY A 75 7.23 -16.71 -10.12
N PRO A 76 6.79 -17.45 -9.08
CA PRO A 76 7.24 -17.23 -7.70
C PRO A 76 8.76 -17.26 -7.51
N ALA A 77 9.46 -18.14 -8.26
CA ALA A 77 10.92 -18.25 -8.23
C ALA A 77 11.60 -17.04 -8.90
N ASP A 78 11.09 -16.59 -10.04
CA ASP A 78 11.61 -15.41 -10.76
C ASP A 78 11.31 -14.11 -10.02
N ALA A 79 10.27 -14.07 -9.19
CA ALA A 79 9.89 -12.94 -8.37
C ALA A 79 10.69 -12.81 -7.05
N LYS A 80 11.48 -13.83 -6.69
CA LYS A 80 12.27 -13.82 -5.46
C LYS A 80 13.20 -12.61 -5.41
N GLY A 81 13.08 -11.82 -4.33
CA GLY A 81 13.82 -10.58 -4.15
C GLY A 81 13.04 -9.31 -4.47
N LEU A 82 11.89 -9.40 -5.17
CA LEU A 82 10.99 -8.25 -5.36
C LEU A 82 10.56 -7.67 -4.02
N LYS A 83 10.48 -6.36 -3.97
CA LYS A 83 10.07 -5.63 -2.76
C LYS A 83 8.84 -4.77 -3.03
N ARG A 84 8.07 -4.54 -1.97
CA ARG A 84 6.97 -3.57 -1.98
C ARG A 84 6.91 -2.78 -0.69
N GLY A 85 6.50 -1.52 -0.76
CA GLY A 85 6.04 -0.76 0.39
C GLY A 85 4.56 -1.07 0.63
N THR A 86 4.19 -1.40 1.87
CA THR A 86 2.80 -1.73 2.21
C THR A 86 2.41 -1.14 3.55
N ASN A 87 1.11 -0.91 3.76
CA ASN A 87 0.50 -0.51 5.03
C ASN A 87 -0.42 -1.58 5.63
N VAL A 88 -0.54 -2.73 4.97
CA VAL A 88 -1.26 -3.92 5.48
C VAL A 88 -0.37 -5.15 5.36
N ALA A 89 -0.57 -6.11 6.25
CA ALA A 89 0.13 -7.39 6.18
C ALA A 89 -0.34 -8.20 4.96
N GLY A 90 0.60 -8.81 4.23
CA GLY A 90 0.29 -9.70 3.11
C GLY A 90 0.01 -11.13 3.56
N GLY A 91 -0.66 -11.89 2.68
CA GLY A 91 -0.92 -13.31 2.85
C GLY A 91 -2.09 -13.66 3.77
N SER A 92 -2.51 -14.91 3.68
CA SER A 92 -3.66 -15.45 4.44
C SER A 92 -3.31 -15.93 5.85
N ASN A 93 -2.05 -15.99 6.23
CA ASN A 93 -1.58 -16.46 7.54
C ASN A 93 -1.79 -15.45 8.69
N GLN A 94 -2.36 -14.30 8.40
CA GLN A 94 -2.65 -13.28 9.41
C GLN A 94 -3.78 -13.73 10.35
N PRO A 95 -3.71 -13.45 11.67
CA PRO A 95 -4.71 -13.88 12.64
C PRO A 95 -6.14 -13.52 12.23
N LEU A 96 -6.38 -12.29 11.78
CA LEU A 96 -7.69 -11.83 11.32
C LEU A 96 -8.21 -12.64 10.11
N ILE A 97 -7.34 -12.97 9.16
CA ILE A 97 -7.71 -13.79 8.01
C ILE A 97 -8.04 -15.22 8.45
N GLN A 98 -7.26 -15.79 9.36
CA GLN A 98 -7.52 -17.13 9.91
C GLN A 98 -8.84 -17.18 10.66
N GLU A 99 -9.21 -16.13 11.38
CA GLU A 99 -10.51 -16.01 12.04
C GLU A 99 -11.65 -15.96 11.02
N ILE A 100 -11.51 -15.18 9.94
CA ILE A 100 -12.48 -15.12 8.84
C ILE A 100 -12.64 -16.48 8.18
N ILE A 101 -11.55 -17.19 7.93
CA ILE A 101 -11.59 -18.55 7.37
C ILE A 101 -12.41 -19.45 8.27
N LYS A 102 -12.06 -19.52 9.56
CA LYS A 102 -12.70 -20.38 10.55
C LYS A 102 -14.18 -20.04 10.79
N GLU A 103 -14.49 -18.74 10.94
CA GLU A 103 -15.81 -18.31 11.37
C GLU A 103 -16.82 -18.13 10.23
N LEU A 104 -16.33 -17.91 9.01
CA LEU A 104 -17.18 -17.68 7.84
C LEU A 104 -17.02 -18.80 6.80
N TYR A 105 -15.83 -19.02 6.27
CA TYR A 105 -15.65 -19.94 5.13
C TYR A 105 -15.84 -21.41 5.53
N ASP A 106 -15.26 -21.84 6.64
CA ASP A 106 -15.40 -23.23 7.12
C ASP A 106 -16.83 -23.55 7.58
N LYS A 107 -17.63 -22.52 7.89
CA LYS A 107 -19.06 -22.65 8.24
C LYS A 107 -20.00 -22.43 7.05
N GLY A 108 -19.49 -22.33 5.81
CA GLY A 108 -20.30 -22.11 4.61
C GLY A 108 -20.99 -20.75 4.54
N LYS A 109 -20.53 -19.76 5.33
CA LYS A 109 -21.06 -18.38 5.39
C LYS A 109 -20.20 -17.39 4.58
N GLY A 110 -19.04 -17.82 4.09
CA GLY A 110 -18.17 -17.00 3.26
C GLY A 110 -18.80 -16.76 1.91
N ASN A 111 -18.67 -15.53 1.39
CA ASN A 111 -19.08 -15.16 0.06
C ASN A 111 -17.84 -14.81 -0.79
N GLY A 112 -17.78 -15.31 -2.00
CA GLY A 112 -16.62 -15.15 -2.88
C GLY A 112 -15.63 -16.32 -2.78
N ASP A 113 -14.60 -16.27 -3.62
CA ASP A 113 -13.64 -17.36 -3.74
C ASP A 113 -12.59 -17.29 -2.62
N ARG A 114 -12.46 -18.39 -1.85
CA ARG A 114 -11.51 -18.52 -0.74
C ARG A 114 -10.05 -18.22 -1.15
N LYS A 115 -9.68 -18.46 -2.40
CA LYS A 115 -8.32 -18.16 -2.89
C LYS A 115 -7.97 -16.66 -2.85
N ASN A 116 -8.98 -15.78 -2.82
CA ASN A 116 -8.76 -14.33 -2.78
C ASN A 116 -8.33 -13.84 -1.38
N LEU A 117 -8.47 -14.67 -0.33
CA LEU A 117 -8.07 -14.33 1.04
C LEU A 117 -6.56 -14.20 1.22
N ASP A 118 -5.78 -14.62 0.23
CA ASP A 118 -4.32 -14.52 0.22
C ASP A 118 -3.82 -13.20 -0.41
N ASP A 119 -4.69 -12.47 -1.07
CA ASP A 119 -4.35 -11.28 -1.86
C ASP A 119 -4.30 -10.00 -1.02
N VAL A 120 -3.29 -9.16 -1.25
CA VAL A 120 -3.11 -7.88 -0.54
C VAL A 120 -4.27 -6.91 -0.76
N TYR A 121 -4.98 -6.99 -1.89
CA TYR A 121 -6.16 -6.16 -2.13
C TYR A 121 -7.34 -6.56 -1.25
N TYR A 122 -7.51 -7.87 -1.00
CA TYR A 122 -8.48 -8.33 -0.01
C TYR A 122 -8.13 -7.79 1.37
N ASN A 123 -6.87 -7.90 1.76
CA ASN A 123 -6.37 -7.42 3.04
C ASN A 123 -6.52 -5.88 3.17
N THR A 124 -6.27 -5.14 2.10
CA THR A 124 -6.50 -3.69 2.06
C THR A 124 -7.99 -3.35 2.27
N GLY A 125 -8.88 -4.10 1.64
CA GLY A 125 -10.34 -3.96 1.86
C GLY A 125 -10.73 -4.18 3.31
N LEU A 126 -10.19 -5.23 3.95
CA LEU A 126 -10.42 -5.49 5.38
C LEU A 126 -9.87 -4.38 6.27
N ALA A 127 -8.68 -3.85 5.99
CA ALA A 127 -8.10 -2.75 6.74
C ALA A 127 -8.98 -1.49 6.67
N ILE A 128 -9.48 -1.14 5.48
CA ILE A 128 -10.41 -0.01 5.28
C ILE A 128 -11.68 -0.20 6.13
N TRP A 129 -12.30 -1.38 6.07
CA TRP A 129 -13.51 -1.65 6.84
C TRP A 129 -13.25 -1.77 8.34
N SER A 130 -12.08 -2.23 8.77
CA SER A 130 -11.67 -2.22 10.17
C SER A 130 -11.61 -0.80 10.73
N ILE A 131 -11.01 0.14 10.00
CA ILE A 131 -10.95 1.56 10.37
C ILE A 131 -12.37 2.15 10.45
N ALA A 132 -13.20 1.89 9.44
CA ALA A 132 -14.58 2.39 9.41
C ALA A 132 -15.41 1.87 10.59
N THR A 133 -15.27 0.58 10.89
CA THR A 133 -15.96 -0.08 12.02
C THR A 133 -15.46 0.46 13.36
N GLU A 134 -14.17 0.67 13.51
CA GLU A 134 -13.59 1.25 14.73
C GLU A 134 -14.09 2.68 14.95
N GLY A 135 -14.15 3.51 13.91
CA GLY A 135 -14.73 4.85 13.99
C GLY A 135 -16.20 4.83 14.44
N ALA A 136 -17.01 3.94 13.85
CA ALA A 136 -18.41 3.76 14.26
C ALA A 136 -18.52 3.27 15.70
N ARG A 137 -17.68 2.32 16.14
CA ARG A 137 -17.64 1.81 17.51
C ARG A 137 -17.31 2.92 18.52
N LEU A 138 -16.33 3.77 18.20
CA LEU A 138 -15.98 4.92 19.05
C LEU A 138 -17.10 5.94 19.12
N ALA A 139 -17.78 6.23 18.00
CA ALA A 139 -18.93 7.11 17.95
C ALA A 139 -20.08 6.61 18.83
N ILE A 140 -20.42 5.31 18.73
CA ILE A 140 -21.48 4.69 19.56
C ILE A 140 -21.10 4.74 21.04
N LYS A 141 -19.84 4.44 21.36
CA LYS A 141 -19.34 4.45 22.74
C LYS A 141 -19.45 5.84 23.37
N LYS A 142 -19.19 6.90 22.59
CA LYS A 142 -19.21 8.29 23.04
C LYS A 142 -20.62 8.87 23.10
N ASP A 143 -21.38 8.73 22.01
CA ASP A 143 -22.60 9.51 21.76
C ASP A 143 -23.86 8.66 21.59
N GLY A 144 -23.75 7.32 21.63
CA GLY A 144 -24.87 6.39 21.47
C GLY A 144 -25.53 6.40 20.08
N TRP A 145 -26.62 5.62 19.95
CA TRP A 145 -27.48 5.62 18.76
C TRP A 145 -28.45 6.80 18.75
N PRO A 146 -28.96 7.22 17.56
CA PRO A 146 -28.57 6.77 16.23
C PRO A 146 -27.21 7.35 15.79
N LEU A 147 -26.52 6.65 14.88
CA LEU A 147 -25.34 7.19 14.22
C LEU A 147 -25.77 8.27 13.21
N THR A 148 -25.09 9.41 13.27
CA THR A 148 -25.18 10.47 12.26
C THR A 148 -23.85 10.62 11.53
N PRO A 149 -23.79 11.24 10.33
CA PRO A 149 -22.52 11.51 9.65
C PRO A 149 -21.51 12.24 10.53
N GLN A 150 -21.96 13.21 11.34
CA GLN A 150 -21.10 13.95 12.25
C GLN A 150 -20.51 13.05 13.35
N LYS A 151 -21.33 12.19 13.98
CA LYS A 151 -20.86 11.24 15.00
C LYS A 151 -19.82 10.27 14.42
N ILE A 152 -20.03 9.77 13.18
CA ILE A 152 -19.09 8.89 12.50
C ILE A 152 -17.78 9.62 12.23
N LYS A 153 -17.82 10.86 11.71
CA LYS A 153 -16.64 11.70 11.52
C LYS A 153 -15.88 11.88 12.83
N ASP A 154 -16.54 12.28 13.90
CA ASP A 154 -15.91 12.49 15.20
C ASP A 154 -15.32 11.19 15.77
N GLY A 155 -15.98 10.05 15.53
CA GLY A 155 -15.48 8.73 15.89
C GLY A 155 -14.22 8.35 15.11
N LEU A 156 -14.21 8.60 13.80
CA LEU A 156 -13.02 8.37 12.96
C LEU A 156 -11.84 9.25 13.40
N GLU A 157 -12.08 10.53 13.66
CA GLU A 157 -11.07 11.49 14.14
C GLU A 157 -10.60 11.22 15.58
N SER A 158 -11.24 10.28 16.27
CA SER A 158 -10.84 9.81 17.62
C SER A 158 -10.00 8.55 17.60
N ILE A 159 -9.73 7.96 16.42
CA ILE A 159 -8.89 6.77 16.27
C ILE A 159 -7.45 7.11 16.63
N LYS A 160 -6.85 6.31 17.52
CA LYS A 160 -5.47 6.49 17.95
C LYS A 160 -4.74 5.14 17.98
N ASP A 161 -3.63 5.08 17.25
CA ASP A 161 -2.72 3.93 17.17
C ASP A 161 -3.44 2.58 16.94
N TYR A 162 -4.51 2.60 16.12
CA TYR A 162 -5.29 1.43 15.79
C TYR A 162 -4.64 0.62 14.68
N ASP A 163 -4.37 -0.65 14.92
CA ASP A 163 -3.65 -1.55 14.01
C ASP A 163 -4.40 -2.84 13.65
N ALA A 164 -5.67 -2.96 14.08
CA ALA A 164 -6.49 -4.17 13.92
C ALA A 164 -5.74 -5.45 14.40
N ASN A 165 -5.14 -5.42 15.60
CA ASN A 165 -4.33 -6.49 16.20
C ASN A 165 -3.10 -6.86 15.36
N GLY A 166 -2.37 -5.87 14.86
CA GLY A 166 -1.15 -6.05 14.08
C GLY A 166 -1.36 -6.39 12.60
N PHE A 167 -2.64 -6.37 12.15
CA PHE A 167 -2.98 -6.66 10.76
C PHE A 167 -2.56 -5.55 9.78
N MET A 168 -2.51 -4.33 10.25
CA MET A 168 -2.13 -3.17 9.44
C MET A 168 -1.19 -2.23 10.19
N ALA A 169 -0.61 -1.28 9.48
CA ALA A 169 0.15 -0.20 10.11
C ALA A 169 -0.74 0.55 11.11
N PRO A 170 -0.23 0.88 12.32
CA PRO A 170 -1.00 1.67 13.28
C PRO A 170 -1.42 3.01 12.70
N VAL A 171 -2.72 3.32 12.74
CA VAL A 171 -3.27 4.58 12.24
C VAL A 171 -3.75 5.45 13.38
N THR A 172 -3.50 6.76 13.25
CA THR A 172 -4.06 7.80 14.12
C THR A 172 -4.71 8.84 13.22
N VAL A 173 -6.00 9.03 13.37
CA VAL A 173 -6.79 9.95 12.54
C VAL A 173 -7.18 11.18 13.38
N THR A 174 -6.96 12.36 12.84
CA THR A 174 -7.32 13.63 13.49
C THR A 174 -8.02 14.54 12.50
N ALA A 175 -8.68 15.60 12.98
CA ALA A 175 -9.27 16.61 12.11
C ALA A 175 -8.25 17.32 11.17
N GLN A 176 -6.95 17.28 11.50
CA GLN A 176 -5.87 17.89 10.73
C GLN A 176 -5.16 16.88 9.82
N ASP A 177 -5.24 15.59 10.14
CA ASP A 177 -4.57 14.52 9.41
C ASP A 177 -5.49 13.31 9.25
N HIS A 178 -6.17 13.22 8.11
CA HIS A 178 -6.97 12.06 7.73
C HIS A 178 -6.15 10.96 7.03
N GLY A 179 -4.85 11.19 6.81
CA GLY A 179 -3.94 10.20 6.20
C GLY A 179 -3.50 9.08 7.14
N GLY A 180 -3.91 9.12 8.41
CA GLY A 180 -3.66 8.03 9.36
C GLY A 180 -2.21 7.91 9.84
N GLY A 181 -1.36 8.91 9.57
CA GLY A 181 0.04 8.93 9.99
C GLY A 181 1.05 8.41 8.97
N GLY A 182 0.61 7.81 7.86
CA GLY A 182 1.46 7.45 6.71
C GLY A 182 2.49 6.34 6.99
N LYS A 183 2.27 5.49 8.00
CA LYS A 183 3.20 4.39 8.30
C LYS A 183 3.15 3.31 7.23
N THR A 184 4.32 2.86 6.82
CA THR A 184 4.53 1.75 5.87
C THR A 184 5.67 0.86 6.35
N ARG A 185 5.79 -0.33 5.77
CA ARG A 185 6.98 -1.17 5.88
C ARG A 185 7.36 -1.71 4.50
N ILE A 186 8.60 -2.13 4.37
CA ILE A 186 9.06 -2.86 3.20
C ILE A 186 8.87 -4.36 3.45
N GLU A 187 8.25 -5.04 2.49
CA GLU A 187 8.19 -6.50 2.40
C GLU A 187 8.97 -6.98 1.18
N MET A 188 9.59 -8.14 1.28
CA MET A 188 10.29 -8.82 0.19
C MET A 188 9.68 -10.20 -0.05
N TRP A 189 9.50 -10.56 -1.31
CA TRP A 189 9.11 -11.91 -1.71
C TRP A 189 10.29 -12.87 -1.58
N ASP A 190 10.19 -13.90 -0.73
CA ASP A 190 11.27 -14.87 -0.48
C ASP A 190 11.27 -16.07 -1.44
N GLY A 191 10.27 -16.15 -2.31
CA GLY A 191 9.99 -17.25 -3.24
C GLY A 191 8.71 -18.00 -2.91
N GLU A 192 8.18 -17.86 -1.68
CA GLU A 192 6.97 -18.52 -1.20
C GLU A 192 5.96 -17.53 -0.59
N LYS A 193 6.46 -16.51 0.10
CA LYS A 193 5.62 -15.53 0.82
C LYS A 193 6.30 -14.16 0.94
N TRP A 194 5.52 -13.17 1.29
CA TRP A 194 6.01 -11.85 1.67
C TRP A 194 6.58 -11.87 3.08
N VAL A 195 7.82 -11.38 3.23
CA VAL A 195 8.54 -11.33 4.51
C VAL A 195 8.86 -9.87 4.82
N PRO A 196 8.42 -9.34 5.98
CA PRO A 196 8.79 -8.00 6.41
C PRO A 196 10.32 -7.83 6.49
N GLN A 197 10.81 -6.74 5.93
CA GLN A 197 12.22 -6.34 5.96
C GLN A 197 12.45 -5.19 6.94
N THR A 198 11.41 -4.44 7.25
CA THR A 198 11.44 -3.31 8.19
C THR A 198 10.24 -3.37 9.12
N ASP A 199 10.32 -2.67 10.23
CA ASP A 199 9.15 -2.34 11.04
C ASP A 199 8.26 -1.30 10.37
N TRP A 200 7.06 -1.08 10.93
CA TRP A 200 6.18 0.01 10.53
C TRP A 200 6.81 1.36 10.86
N SER A 201 7.06 2.18 9.87
CA SER A 201 7.65 3.51 10.04
C SER A 201 7.02 4.55 9.13
N ALA A 202 7.01 5.80 9.58
CA ALA A 202 6.68 6.97 8.78
C ALA A 202 7.94 7.82 8.66
N ALA A 203 8.58 7.80 7.49
CA ALA A 203 9.72 8.64 7.21
C ALA A 203 9.25 9.96 6.57
N PHE A 204 9.99 11.05 6.84
CA PHE A 204 9.82 12.35 6.17
C PHE A 204 8.42 12.97 6.31
N LYS A 205 7.71 12.66 7.40
CA LYS A 205 6.33 13.15 7.60
C LYS A 205 6.29 14.68 7.64
N ASP A 206 7.20 15.32 8.36
CA ASP A 206 7.21 16.76 8.54
C ASP A 206 7.57 17.49 7.24
N GLU A 207 8.50 16.94 6.47
CA GLU A 207 8.90 17.44 5.16
C GLU A 207 7.74 17.37 4.16
N VAL A 208 7.06 16.21 4.10
CA VAL A 208 5.88 16.00 3.23
C VAL A 208 4.77 16.97 3.63
N TRP A 209 4.46 17.10 4.91
CA TRP A 209 3.43 18.03 5.40
C TRP A 209 3.77 19.49 5.13
N SER A 210 5.04 19.88 5.20
CA SER A 210 5.47 21.24 4.82
C SER A 210 5.12 21.54 3.36
N VAL A 211 5.43 20.61 2.45
CA VAL A 211 5.09 20.75 1.01
C VAL A 211 3.59 20.78 0.80
N VAL A 212 2.83 19.86 1.42
CA VAL A 212 1.36 19.79 1.31
C VAL A 212 0.71 21.09 1.77
N LYS A 213 1.11 21.66 2.91
CA LYS A 213 0.56 22.92 3.43
C LYS A 213 0.83 24.08 2.47
N THR A 214 2.03 24.18 1.93
CA THR A 214 2.40 25.24 0.98
C THR A 214 1.57 25.15 -0.30
N GLN A 215 1.51 23.96 -0.90
CA GLN A 215 0.74 23.75 -2.14
C GLN A 215 -0.75 23.94 -1.95
N SER A 216 -1.30 23.50 -0.82
CA SER A 216 -2.73 23.72 -0.49
C SER A 216 -3.06 25.21 -0.35
N ALA A 217 -2.18 26.01 0.26
CA ALA A 217 -2.36 27.44 0.39
C ALA A 217 -2.28 28.15 -0.98
N ASP A 218 -1.35 27.75 -1.83
CA ASP A 218 -1.22 28.31 -3.20
C ASP A 218 -2.42 27.95 -4.06
N TYR A 219 -2.94 26.71 -3.96
CA TYR A 219 -4.16 26.30 -4.64
C TYR A 219 -5.36 27.13 -4.18
N ALA A 220 -5.55 27.29 -2.87
CA ALA A 220 -6.65 28.06 -2.32
C ALA A 220 -6.63 29.54 -2.80
N LYS A 221 -5.44 30.14 -2.90
CA LYS A 221 -5.29 31.49 -3.47
C LYS A 221 -5.68 31.54 -4.94
N ALA A 222 -5.23 30.58 -5.74
CA ALA A 222 -5.56 30.51 -7.16
C ALA A 222 -7.05 30.33 -7.41
N GLU A 223 -7.76 29.51 -6.60
CA GLU A 223 -9.20 29.31 -6.69
C GLU A 223 -9.99 30.57 -6.28
N SER A 224 -9.52 31.32 -5.28
CA SER A 224 -10.18 32.56 -4.84
C SER A 224 -10.08 33.71 -5.83
N GLN A 225 -9.26 33.59 -6.88
CA GLN A 225 -9.05 34.59 -7.94
C GLN A 225 -9.85 34.27 -9.23
N LYS A 226 -10.57 33.17 -9.27
CA LYS A 226 -11.49 32.78 -10.35
C LYS A 226 -12.90 33.30 -10.07
#